data_c00e31ab27f7e20ea64d2b7ad08d88a6
#
_entry.id   c00e31ab27f7e20ea64d2b7ad08d88a6
#
_cell.length_a   1.000
_cell.length_b   1.000
_cell.length_c   1.000
_cell.angle_alpha   90.00
_cell.angle_beta   90.00
_cell.angle_gamma   90.00
#
_symmetry.space_group_name_H-M   'P 1'
#
loop_
_entity.id
_entity.type
_entity.pdbx_description
1 polymer ?
#
loop_
_entity_poly.entity_id
_entity_poly.type
_entity_poly.pdbx_seq_one_letter_code
_entity_poly.pdbx_strand_id
1 'polypeptide(L)'
;VYLNTPGSSLAIFTKKARRSIPWPVLLGAVALMTLLTNIGLVNTPLSPRFWKRLPDQDFFSWAYDRTARDVLKDHWLAANVPDDVPLLTSTILAPHLVQRRELHIMLTLDETETLNPDELLDKVDYVVLDGLLDYIEPEKGGGLRGNVTYDWPLLFAVESRPDFGLISARDGLLLFQKRPEGIADTAWVEQTLVHSVTTELTHSPVATQAEFSDAIGLVEAKVVHLGARRYRLQYVWLALDGILQRKALFAVTQLDGVEYSRMLHLPTIATHPTTAWMPGELITETFEVELPHDIAPGTYMLMVGWYDSTESLAYATDEHSRVGDNVAVETLDVLALSQGE
;
A
#
# COMPACT_ATOMS: atom_id res chain seq x y z
N VAL A 1 -13.16 6.76 67.58
CA VAL A 1 -12.83 5.47 68.20
C VAL A 1 -11.49 5.04 67.65
N TYR A 2 -10.44 5.25 68.44
CA TYR A 2 -9.07 4.79 68.15
C TYR A 2 -8.98 3.31 68.53
N LEU A 3 -8.68 2.45 67.56
CA LEU A 3 -8.24 1.09 67.81
C LEU A 3 -6.72 1.02 67.73
N ASN A 4 -6.13 0.97 68.91
CA ASN A 4 -4.72 0.70 69.13
C ASN A 4 -4.46 -0.80 68.83
N THR A 5 -3.69 -1.13 67.82
CA THR A 5 -3.19 -2.48 67.56
C THR A 5 -1.68 -2.53 67.87
N PRO A 6 -1.19 -3.48 68.64
CA PRO A 6 0.19 -3.48 69.10
C PRO A 6 1.14 -3.96 67.99
N GLY A 7 2.12 -3.14 67.70
CA GLY A 7 3.21 -3.41 66.80
C GLY A 7 4.23 -4.40 67.33
N SER A 8 4.06 -5.70 67.10
CA SER A 8 5.11 -6.66 67.39
C SER A 8 5.40 -7.75 66.38
N SER A 9 4.68 -7.78 65.26
CA SER A 9 4.89 -8.82 64.27
C SER A 9 5.74 -8.42 63.04
N LEU A 10 5.91 -7.13 62.76
CA LEU A 10 6.70 -6.67 61.59
C LEU A 10 8.21 -6.60 61.86
N ALA A 11 8.62 -6.49 63.13
CA ALA A 11 10.05 -6.35 63.48
C ALA A 11 10.87 -7.65 63.35
N ILE A 12 10.19 -8.81 63.33
CA ILE A 12 10.88 -10.12 63.24
C ILE A 12 11.24 -10.49 61.80
N PHE A 13 10.47 -10.02 60.84
CA PHE A 13 10.76 -10.31 59.42
C PHE A 13 11.86 -9.43 58.81
N THR A 14 12.06 -8.22 59.33
CA THR A 14 13.06 -7.29 58.79
C THR A 14 14.49 -7.61 59.21
N LYS A 15 14.70 -8.36 60.28
CA LYS A 15 16.04 -8.67 60.80
C LYS A 15 16.69 -9.91 60.17
N LYS A 16 15.93 -10.77 59.47
CA LYS A 16 16.45 -12.00 58.85
C LYS A 16 16.73 -11.86 57.34
N ALA A 17 16.30 -10.78 56.69
CA ALA A 17 16.44 -10.58 55.25
C ALA A 17 17.67 -9.75 54.78
N ARG A 18 18.56 -9.34 55.72
CA ARG A 18 19.80 -8.63 55.38
C ARG A 18 21.00 -9.56 55.25
N ARG A 19 20.87 -10.66 54.52
CA ARG A 19 22.05 -11.19 53.79
C ARG A 19 22.11 -10.42 52.51
N SER A 20 22.97 -9.39 52.46
CA SER A 20 23.27 -8.69 51.22
C SER A 20 23.82 -9.71 50.21
N ILE A 21 23.06 -9.97 49.15
CA ILE A 21 23.54 -10.82 48.08
C ILE A 21 24.82 -10.15 47.55
N PRO A 22 25.95 -10.88 47.50
CA PRO A 22 27.19 -10.33 46.97
C PRO A 22 26.94 -9.80 45.58
N TRP A 23 27.41 -8.56 45.29
CA TRP A 23 27.22 -7.91 44.00
C TRP A 23 27.60 -8.79 42.79
N PRO A 24 28.70 -9.61 42.82
CA PRO A 24 29.02 -10.52 41.73
C PRO A 24 27.94 -11.59 41.48
N VAL A 25 27.25 -12.05 42.55
CA VAL A 25 26.16 -13.05 42.40
C VAL A 25 24.94 -12.40 41.74
N LEU A 26 24.62 -11.16 42.11
CA LEU A 26 23.55 -10.40 41.47
C LEU A 26 23.83 -10.16 40.00
N LEU A 27 25.04 -9.72 39.66
CA LEU A 27 25.46 -9.55 38.27
C LEU A 27 25.41 -10.87 37.46
N GLY A 28 25.91 -11.95 38.06
CA GLY A 28 25.85 -13.27 37.43
C GLY A 28 24.41 -13.74 37.19
N ALA A 29 23.53 -13.51 38.15
CA ALA A 29 22.10 -13.82 37.99
C ALA A 29 21.43 -12.99 36.88
N VAL A 30 21.69 -11.69 36.84
CA VAL A 30 21.17 -10.82 35.78
C VAL A 30 21.70 -11.24 34.42
N ALA A 31 23.02 -11.47 34.27
CA ALA A 31 23.61 -11.94 33.03
C ALA A 31 23.03 -13.28 32.57
N LEU A 32 22.87 -14.24 33.51
CA LEU A 32 22.27 -15.54 33.21
C LEU A 32 20.80 -15.39 32.77
N MET A 33 20.01 -14.60 33.48
CA MET A 33 18.62 -14.35 33.10
C MET A 33 18.51 -13.68 31.74
N THR A 34 19.35 -12.69 31.45
CA THR A 34 19.41 -12.04 30.13
C THR A 34 19.77 -13.06 29.05
N LEU A 35 20.77 -13.90 29.28
CA LEU A 35 21.17 -14.97 28.35
C LEU A 35 20.02 -15.96 28.09
N LEU A 36 19.39 -16.46 29.16
CA LEU A 36 18.27 -17.40 29.06
C LEU A 36 17.06 -16.78 28.34
N THR A 37 16.77 -15.52 28.59
CA THR A 37 15.70 -14.80 27.93
C THR A 37 16.00 -14.66 26.42
N ASN A 38 17.22 -14.29 26.07
CA ASN A 38 17.63 -14.17 24.68
C ASN A 38 17.65 -15.52 23.93
N ILE A 39 17.99 -16.62 24.59
CA ILE A 39 17.96 -17.96 24.00
C ILE A 39 16.53 -18.48 23.84
N GLY A 40 15.67 -18.24 24.83
CA GLY A 40 14.37 -18.92 24.92
C GLY A 40 13.15 -18.14 24.42
N LEU A 41 13.15 -16.83 24.58
CA LEU A 41 11.94 -16.02 24.44
C LEU A 41 11.97 -14.99 23.31
N VAL A 42 13.12 -14.64 22.76
CA VAL A 42 13.27 -13.55 21.81
C VAL A 42 13.92 -14.03 20.52
N ASN A 43 13.51 -13.44 19.39
CA ASN A 43 14.15 -13.66 18.07
C ASN A 43 15.47 -12.89 18.01
N THR A 44 16.50 -13.43 18.70
CA THR A 44 17.86 -12.89 18.69
C THR A 44 18.82 -13.91 18.08
N PRO A 45 20.01 -13.48 17.63
CA PRO A 45 21.03 -14.42 17.09
C PRO A 45 21.42 -15.55 18.05
N LEU A 46 21.12 -15.44 19.35
CA LEU A 46 21.35 -16.48 20.36
C LEU A 46 20.21 -17.49 20.45
N SER A 47 19.05 -17.17 19.89
CA SER A 47 17.88 -18.06 19.90
C SER A 47 17.95 -19.07 18.74
N PRO A 48 17.68 -20.36 19.00
CA PRO A 48 17.51 -21.34 17.93
C PRO A 48 16.37 -20.97 16.96
N ARG A 49 15.40 -20.17 17.40
CA ARG A 49 14.29 -19.70 16.57
C ARG A 49 14.76 -18.71 15.50
N PHE A 50 15.76 -17.88 15.78
CA PHE A 50 16.37 -16.97 14.84
C PHE A 50 16.97 -17.67 13.62
N TRP A 51 17.52 -18.87 13.81
CA TRP A 51 18.18 -19.67 12.77
C TRP A 51 17.27 -20.73 12.12
N LYS A 52 16.09 -20.96 12.69
CA LYS A 52 15.12 -21.85 12.07
C LYS A 52 14.43 -21.10 10.94
N ARG A 53 14.47 -21.70 9.73
CA ARG A 53 13.69 -21.25 8.56
C ARG A 53 12.21 -21.50 8.78
N LEU A 54 11.61 -20.77 9.70
CA LEU A 54 10.17 -20.70 9.85
C LEU A 54 9.68 -19.58 8.92
N PRO A 55 8.66 -19.80 8.09
CA PRO A 55 8.05 -18.71 7.35
C PRO A 55 7.78 -17.56 8.32
N ASP A 56 8.23 -16.37 7.97
CA ASP A 56 7.96 -15.10 8.66
C ASP A 56 8.69 -14.80 9.98
N GLN A 57 9.63 -15.62 10.44
CA GLN A 57 10.21 -15.43 11.79
C GLN A 57 11.74 -15.56 11.91
N ASP A 58 12.48 -15.83 10.85
CA ASP A 58 13.94 -16.01 10.94
C ASP A 58 14.74 -14.99 10.12
N PHE A 59 16.04 -14.91 10.39
CA PHE A 59 16.99 -14.07 9.68
C PHE A 59 17.11 -14.40 8.18
N PHE A 60 16.76 -15.61 7.79
CA PHE A 60 16.73 -16.06 6.40
C PHE A 60 15.31 -16.02 5.82
N SER A 61 14.38 -15.38 6.51
CA SER A 61 13.05 -15.13 5.98
C SER A 61 13.16 -14.23 4.75
N TRP A 62 12.45 -14.59 3.70
CA TRP A 62 12.29 -13.77 2.50
C TRP A 62 11.82 -12.33 2.84
N ALA A 63 11.19 -12.11 4.00
CA ALA A 63 10.78 -10.80 4.47
C ALA A 63 11.96 -9.82 4.69
N TYR A 64 13.18 -10.34 4.81
CA TYR A 64 14.41 -9.53 4.94
C TYR A 64 15.23 -9.49 3.65
N ASP A 65 14.83 -10.23 2.62
CA ASP A 65 15.51 -10.20 1.33
C ASP A 65 15.17 -8.88 0.64
N ARG A 66 16.20 -8.11 0.31
CA ARG A 66 16.03 -6.90 -0.48
C ARG A 66 15.68 -7.29 -1.92
N THR A 67 14.49 -6.94 -2.35
CA THR A 67 13.97 -7.22 -3.68
C THR A 67 14.35 -6.11 -4.67
N ALA A 68 14.18 -6.36 -5.97
CA ALA A 68 14.33 -5.32 -6.97
C ALA A 68 13.28 -4.21 -6.80
N ARG A 69 12.08 -4.56 -6.28
CA ARG A 69 11.06 -3.56 -5.93
C ARG A 69 11.51 -2.64 -4.79
N ASP A 70 12.25 -3.13 -3.80
CA ASP A 70 12.79 -2.28 -2.73
C ASP A 70 13.83 -1.30 -3.29
N VAL A 71 14.64 -1.74 -4.25
CA VAL A 71 15.59 -0.85 -4.94
C VAL A 71 14.84 0.22 -5.73
N LEU A 72 13.80 -0.16 -6.47
CA LEU A 72 12.95 0.78 -7.21
C LEU A 72 12.30 1.79 -6.25
N LYS A 73 11.75 1.32 -5.13
CA LYS A 73 11.12 2.14 -4.08
C LYS A 73 12.11 3.20 -3.56
N ASP A 74 13.32 2.78 -3.17
CA ASP A 74 14.35 3.69 -2.68
C ASP A 74 14.70 4.76 -3.73
N HIS A 75 14.90 4.36 -4.99
CA HIS A 75 15.21 5.27 -6.09
C HIS A 75 14.06 6.23 -6.38
N TRP A 76 12.82 5.72 -6.40
CA TRP A 76 11.65 6.54 -6.69
C TRP A 76 11.38 7.57 -5.59
N LEU A 77 11.50 7.16 -4.31
CA LEU A 77 11.37 8.06 -3.17
C LEU A 77 12.42 9.18 -3.21
N ALA A 78 13.67 8.83 -3.49
CA ALA A 78 14.76 9.79 -3.60
C ALA A 78 14.60 10.77 -4.77
N ALA A 79 13.99 10.33 -5.88
CA ALA A 79 13.82 11.16 -7.07
C ALA A 79 12.59 12.08 -7.02
N ASN A 80 11.51 11.66 -6.35
CA ASN A 80 10.22 12.32 -6.44
C ASN A 80 9.81 13.05 -5.15
N VAL A 81 10.26 12.59 -3.98
CA VAL A 81 9.82 13.17 -2.71
C VAL A 81 10.81 14.22 -2.22
N PRO A 82 10.46 15.53 -2.18
CA PRO A 82 11.38 16.59 -1.76
C PRO A 82 11.88 16.39 -0.32
N ASP A 83 13.15 16.77 -0.02
CA ASP A 83 13.80 16.47 1.27
C ASP A 83 13.31 17.34 2.43
N ASP A 84 13.07 18.63 2.19
CA ASP A 84 12.84 19.64 3.23
C ASP A 84 11.37 20.09 3.29
N VAL A 85 10.42 19.15 3.13
CA VAL A 85 8.98 19.45 3.18
C VAL A 85 8.29 18.64 4.28
N PRO A 86 7.24 19.19 4.90
CA PRO A 86 6.37 18.44 5.79
C PRO A 86 5.72 17.27 5.04
N LEU A 87 6.00 16.04 5.47
CA LEU A 87 5.59 14.82 4.79
C LEU A 87 4.81 13.91 5.72
N LEU A 88 3.71 13.35 5.22
CA LEU A 88 2.96 12.28 5.88
C LEU A 88 3.15 10.97 5.14
N THR A 89 3.35 9.91 5.89
CA THR A 89 3.49 8.55 5.34
C THR A 89 2.95 7.49 6.30
N SER A 90 2.85 6.26 5.83
CA SER A 90 2.56 5.10 6.67
C SER A 90 3.78 4.60 7.43
N THR A 91 3.52 3.78 8.46
CA THR A 91 4.57 3.14 9.27
C THR A 91 5.58 2.36 8.42
N ILE A 92 5.16 1.83 7.30
CA ILE A 92 5.95 0.91 6.47
C ILE A 92 6.94 1.66 5.57
N LEU A 93 6.54 2.82 5.03
CA LEU A 93 7.45 3.66 4.27
C LEU A 93 8.33 4.55 5.15
N ALA A 94 7.94 4.78 6.41
CA ALA A 94 8.67 5.62 7.32
C ALA A 94 10.18 5.30 7.43
N PRO A 95 10.64 4.03 7.52
CA PRO A 95 12.06 3.70 7.57
C PRO A 95 12.89 4.23 6.39
N HIS A 96 12.29 4.33 5.20
CA HIS A 96 12.95 4.88 4.00
C HIS A 96 13.06 6.41 4.02
N LEU A 97 12.36 7.08 4.94
CA LEU A 97 12.16 8.53 4.96
C LEU A 97 12.66 9.19 6.26
N VAL A 98 13.27 8.44 7.18
CA VAL A 98 13.64 8.90 8.54
C VAL A 98 14.67 10.05 8.59
N GLN A 99 15.37 10.31 7.51
CA GLN A 99 16.39 11.38 7.46
C GLN A 99 15.77 12.78 7.25
N ARG A 100 14.44 12.87 7.21
CA ARG A 100 13.72 14.13 6.95
C ARG A 100 13.55 14.94 8.23
N ARG A 101 13.48 16.25 8.05
CA ARG A 101 13.35 17.19 9.16
C ARG A 101 11.97 17.14 9.79
N GLU A 102 10.93 16.96 8.99
CA GLU A 102 9.53 16.93 9.40
C GLU A 102 8.83 15.76 8.73
N LEU A 103 8.71 14.68 9.49
CA LEU A 103 8.05 13.45 9.06
C LEU A 103 6.91 13.12 10.03
N HIS A 104 5.70 13.12 9.52
CA HIS A 104 4.51 12.65 10.21
C HIS A 104 4.24 11.19 9.79
N ILE A 105 3.94 10.34 10.76
CA ILE A 105 3.70 8.93 10.51
C ILE A 105 2.29 8.59 10.97
N MET A 106 1.46 8.10 10.06
CA MET A 106 0.21 7.48 10.44
C MET A 106 0.50 6.09 11.01
N LEU A 107 0.41 6.00 12.32
CA LEU A 107 0.52 4.71 13.01
C LEU A 107 -0.80 3.97 12.85
N THR A 108 -0.75 2.81 12.24
CA THR A 108 -1.86 1.85 12.31
C THR A 108 -1.75 1.15 13.65
N LEU A 109 -2.25 1.81 14.68
CA LEU A 109 -2.43 1.18 15.99
C LEU A 109 -3.75 0.43 15.96
N ASP A 110 -3.76 -0.69 16.71
CA ASP A 110 -4.90 -1.57 16.93
C ASP A 110 -6.25 -0.81 16.88
N GLU A 111 -7.31 -1.44 16.42
CA GLU A 111 -8.66 -0.91 16.09
C GLU A 111 -9.29 0.06 17.12
N THR A 112 -8.62 0.32 18.24
CA THR A 112 -9.12 1.12 19.35
C THR A 112 -8.64 2.57 19.38
N GLU A 113 -7.59 2.95 18.67
CA GLU A 113 -7.10 4.35 18.60
C GLU A 113 -6.95 4.79 17.16
N THR A 114 -8.04 5.25 16.56
CA THR A 114 -8.02 5.90 15.24
C THR A 114 -7.41 7.29 15.39
N LEU A 115 -6.17 7.45 14.97
CA LEU A 115 -5.64 8.77 14.65
C LEU A 115 -6.51 9.34 13.52
N ASN A 116 -7.02 10.56 13.72
CA ASN A 116 -7.78 11.25 12.68
C ASN A 116 -6.81 11.65 11.56
N PRO A 117 -6.89 11.03 10.36
CA PRO A 117 -5.99 11.34 9.27
C PRO A 117 -6.11 12.82 8.83
N ASP A 118 -7.27 13.45 8.94
CA ASP A 118 -7.47 14.85 8.57
C ASP A 118 -6.59 15.80 9.40
N GLU A 119 -6.43 15.53 10.70
CA GLU A 119 -5.55 16.35 11.55
C GLU A 119 -4.08 16.26 11.16
N LEU A 120 -3.66 15.14 10.57
CA LEU A 120 -2.32 14.97 10.05
C LEU A 120 -2.17 15.62 8.67
N LEU A 121 -3.18 15.49 7.80
CA LEU A 121 -3.21 16.11 6.48
C LEU A 121 -3.15 17.65 6.55
N ASP A 122 -3.73 18.26 7.58
CA ASP A 122 -3.64 19.71 7.76
C ASP A 122 -2.21 20.22 8.02
N LYS A 123 -1.33 19.35 8.53
CA LYS A 123 0.04 19.71 8.95
C LYS A 123 1.10 19.48 7.88
N VAL A 124 0.73 18.89 6.74
CA VAL A 124 1.69 18.44 5.74
C VAL A 124 1.41 19.01 4.36
N ASP A 125 2.47 19.09 3.56
CA ASP A 125 2.38 19.52 2.17
C ASP A 125 2.41 18.33 1.20
N TYR A 126 2.93 17.19 1.65
CA TYR A 126 3.05 15.97 0.84
C TYR A 126 2.58 14.74 1.60
N VAL A 127 2.02 13.78 0.86
CA VAL A 127 1.66 12.45 1.36
C VAL A 127 2.26 11.41 0.42
N VAL A 128 2.97 10.43 0.97
CA VAL A 128 3.50 9.30 0.19
C VAL A 128 2.98 7.99 0.75
N LEU A 129 2.49 7.14 -0.14
CA LEU A 129 1.83 5.87 0.17
C LEU A 129 2.35 4.75 -0.74
N ASP A 130 2.24 3.52 -0.27
CA ASP A 130 2.42 2.32 -1.07
C ASP A 130 1.12 1.49 -1.06
N GLY A 131 0.28 1.69 -2.06
CA GLY A 131 -1.00 0.99 -2.18
C GLY A 131 -0.87 -0.50 -2.57
N LEU A 132 0.34 -0.96 -2.95
CA LEU A 132 0.65 -2.36 -3.28
C LEU A 132 1.71 -2.95 -2.34
N LEU A 133 1.77 -2.45 -1.11
CA LEU A 133 2.81 -2.75 -0.13
C LEU A 133 3.14 -4.23 0.02
N ASP A 134 2.12 -5.06 0.14
CA ASP A 134 2.25 -6.49 0.41
C ASP A 134 2.16 -7.35 -0.86
N TYR A 135 2.29 -6.74 -2.03
CA TYR A 135 2.36 -7.51 -3.25
C TYR A 135 3.70 -8.26 -3.32
N ILE A 136 3.65 -9.55 -3.07
CA ILE A 136 4.78 -10.46 -3.20
C ILE A 136 4.69 -11.11 -4.57
N GLU A 137 5.82 -11.12 -5.26
CA GLU A 137 5.93 -11.74 -6.57
C GLU A 137 5.47 -13.21 -6.53
N PRO A 138 4.60 -13.64 -7.45
CA PRO A 138 4.07 -15.01 -7.48
C PRO A 138 5.17 -16.07 -7.53
N GLU A 139 6.30 -15.77 -8.15
CA GLU A 139 7.47 -16.66 -8.27
C GLU A 139 8.09 -17.05 -6.91
N LYS A 140 7.86 -16.22 -5.89
CA LYS A 140 8.33 -16.49 -4.51
C LYS A 140 7.26 -17.14 -3.62
N GLY A 141 6.19 -17.67 -4.21
CA GLY A 141 5.07 -18.26 -3.48
C GLY A 141 4.20 -17.22 -2.80
N GLY A 142 4.27 -15.99 -3.34
CA GLY A 142 3.52 -14.85 -2.84
C GLY A 142 2.22 -14.64 -3.57
N GLY A 143 1.49 -13.73 -3.08
CA GLY A 143 0.32 -13.05 -3.57
C GLY A 143 0.26 -11.79 -2.76
N LEU A 144 -0.86 -11.09 -2.79
CA LEU A 144 -1.08 -10.01 -1.85
C LEU A 144 -1.26 -10.61 -0.46
N ARG A 145 -0.29 -10.42 0.42
CA ARG A 145 -0.45 -10.80 1.82
C ARG A 145 -1.21 -9.70 2.55
N GLY A 146 -2.35 -10.06 3.06
CA GLY A 146 -3.28 -9.58 4.06
C GLY A 146 -3.25 -8.17 4.65
N ASN A 147 -2.29 -7.31 4.29
CA ASN A 147 -2.11 -5.98 4.86
C ASN A 147 -2.16 -4.82 3.84
N VAL A 148 -2.73 -5.05 2.67
CA VAL A 148 -3.07 -3.99 1.70
C VAL A 148 -3.87 -2.85 2.36
N THR A 149 -4.44 -3.13 3.52
CA THR A 149 -5.27 -2.21 4.28
C THR A 149 -4.51 -1.14 5.06
N TYR A 150 -3.18 -1.23 5.23
CA TYR A 150 -2.47 -0.25 6.07
C TYR A 150 -2.47 1.15 5.50
N ASP A 151 -2.25 1.30 4.20
CA ASP A 151 -2.21 2.61 3.57
C ASP A 151 -3.57 3.08 3.06
N TRP A 152 -4.57 2.20 2.97
CA TRP A 152 -5.88 2.54 2.43
C TRP A 152 -6.65 3.58 3.23
N PRO A 153 -6.71 3.54 4.58
CA PRO A 153 -7.38 4.59 5.33
C PRO A 153 -6.81 5.98 5.07
N LEU A 154 -5.49 6.07 4.92
CA LEU A 154 -4.83 7.33 4.56
C LEU A 154 -5.06 7.68 3.09
N LEU A 155 -5.08 6.70 2.20
CA LEU A 155 -5.43 6.88 0.80
C LEU A 155 -6.84 7.45 0.65
N PHE A 156 -7.83 6.85 1.31
CA PHE A 156 -9.21 7.37 1.28
C PHE A 156 -9.31 8.79 1.86
N ALA A 157 -8.59 9.07 2.92
CA ALA A 157 -8.57 10.39 3.52
C ALA A 157 -7.98 11.45 2.58
N VAL A 158 -6.81 11.20 1.97
CA VAL A 158 -6.17 12.16 1.05
C VAL A 158 -6.98 12.35 -0.23
N GLU A 159 -7.58 11.29 -0.77
CA GLU A 159 -8.44 11.34 -1.96
C GLU A 159 -9.73 12.14 -1.73
N SER A 160 -10.25 12.15 -0.51
CA SER A 160 -11.42 12.95 -0.16
C SER A 160 -11.11 14.45 -0.01
N ARG A 161 -9.83 14.83 -0.03
CA ARG A 161 -9.37 16.22 0.18
C ARG A 161 -9.19 16.95 -1.17
N PRO A 162 -10.00 17.97 -1.48
CA PRO A 162 -9.90 18.71 -2.74
C PRO A 162 -8.64 19.58 -2.84
N ASP A 163 -7.94 19.80 -1.73
CA ASP A 163 -6.70 20.54 -1.66
C ASP A 163 -5.47 19.67 -1.93
N PHE A 164 -5.61 18.35 -2.04
CA PHE A 164 -4.53 17.43 -2.46
C PHE A 164 -4.75 16.92 -3.87
N GLY A 165 -3.65 16.63 -4.57
CA GLY A 165 -3.68 16.01 -5.90
C GLY A 165 -2.53 15.02 -6.07
N LEU A 166 -2.78 13.94 -6.78
CA LEU A 166 -1.78 12.95 -7.16
C LEU A 166 -0.83 13.55 -8.19
N ILE A 167 0.46 13.63 -7.88
CA ILE A 167 1.46 14.23 -8.77
C ILE A 167 2.43 13.20 -9.37
N SER A 168 2.59 12.04 -8.74
CA SER A 168 3.42 10.95 -9.26
C SER A 168 2.92 9.61 -8.76
N ALA A 169 2.97 8.60 -9.64
CA ALA A 169 2.60 7.24 -9.32
C ALA A 169 3.52 6.24 -10.01
N ARG A 170 3.99 5.22 -9.28
CA ARG A 170 4.80 4.14 -9.84
C ARG A 170 4.67 2.85 -9.06
N ASP A 171 4.26 1.78 -9.71
CA ASP A 171 4.19 0.44 -9.12
C ASP A 171 3.47 0.43 -7.76
N GLY A 172 2.34 1.15 -7.68
CA GLY A 172 1.56 1.32 -6.44
C GLY A 172 2.09 2.36 -5.47
N LEU A 173 3.30 2.89 -5.67
CA LEU A 173 3.79 4.05 -4.95
C LEU A 173 3.05 5.30 -5.44
N LEU A 174 2.54 6.10 -4.51
CA LEU A 174 1.70 7.26 -4.79
C LEU A 174 2.26 8.46 -4.05
N LEU A 175 2.43 9.58 -4.75
CA LEU A 175 2.82 10.86 -4.17
C LEU A 175 1.74 11.90 -4.41
N PHE A 176 1.13 12.35 -3.32
CA PHE A 176 0.18 13.45 -3.32
C PHE A 176 0.85 14.73 -2.83
N GLN A 177 0.44 15.83 -3.41
CA GLN A 177 0.87 17.16 -2.98
C GLN A 177 -0.33 18.01 -2.62
N LYS A 178 -0.22 18.78 -1.56
CA LYS A 178 -1.18 19.84 -1.23
C LYS A 178 -1.01 20.98 -2.24
N ARG A 179 -2.13 21.51 -2.72
CA ARG A 179 -2.10 22.62 -3.66
C ARG A 179 -1.33 23.80 -3.06
N PRO A 180 -0.26 24.26 -3.73
CA PRO A 180 0.50 25.42 -3.27
C PRO A 180 -0.37 26.69 -3.22
N GLU A 181 -0.14 27.55 -2.24
CA GLU A 181 -0.85 28.81 -2.13
C GLU A 181 -0.67 29.68 -3.40
N GLY A 182 -1.77 30.27 -3.86
CA GLY A 182 -1.77 31.14 -5.03
C GLY A 182 -1.85 30.44 -6.39
N ILE A 183 -1.82 29.11 -6.45
CA ILE A 183 -2.09 28.38 -7.69
C ILE A 183 -3.60 28.27 -7.91
N ALA A 184 -4.06 28.70 -9.09
CA ALA A 184 -5.46 28.56 -9.50
C ALA A 184 -5.84 27.08 -9.68
N ASP A 185 -7.08 26.72 -9.41
CA ASP A 185 -7.59 25.34 -9.50
C ASP A 185 -7.33 24.70 -10.87
N THR A 186 -7.51 25.45 -11.96
CA THR A 186 -7.26 24.97 -13.32
C THR A 186 -5.79 24.61 -13.57
N ALA A 187 -4.86 25.48 -13.12
CA ALA A 187 -3.43 25.24 -13.25
C ALA A 187 -2.95 24.10 -12.33
N TRP A 188 -3.63 23.89 -11.21
CA TRP A 188 -3.36 22.78 -10.31
C TRP A 188 -3.80 21.45 -10.93
N VAL A 189 -5.01 21.38 -11.49
CA VAL A 189 -5.51 20.17 -12.18
C VAL A 189 -4.60 19.77 -13.34
N GLU A 190 -3.99 20.73 -14.06
CA GLU A 190 -3.03 20.43 -15.14
C GLU A 190 -1.75 19.77 -14.63
N GLN A 191 -1.35 20.02 -13.38
CA GLN A 191 -0.15 19.45 -12.76
C GLN A 191 -0.41 18.08 -12.13
N THR A 192 -1.65 17.71 -11.88
CA THR A 192 -2.03 16.46 -11.24
C THR A 192 -2.43 15.40 -12.25
N LEU A 193 -2.28 14.14 -11.84
CA LEU A 193 -2.81 13.01 -12.58
C LEU A 193 -4.31 12.91 -12.29
N VAL A 194 -5.12 13.07 -13.32
CA VAL A 194 -6.59 13.03 -13.19
C VAL A 194 -7.05 11.61 -12.92
N HIS A 195 -7.98 11.45 -11.98
CA HIS A 195 -8.71 10.21 -11.75
C HIS A 195 -10.16 10.54 -11.39
N SER A 196 -11.08 9.77 -11.94
CA SER A 196 -12.51 9.98 -11.76
C SER A 196 -13.30 8.71 -11.99
N VAL A 197 -14.48 8.63 -11.36
CA VAL A 197 -15.44 7.56 -11.58
C VAL A 197 -16.82 8.15 -11.85
N THR A 198 -17.56 7.53 -12.78
CA THR A 198 -18.99 7.78 -12.99
C THR A 198 -19.74 6.47 -13.00
N THR A 199 -20.97 6.46 -12.50
CA THR A 199 -21.76 5.26 -12.34
C THR A 199 -23.11 5.42 -13.02
N GLU A 200 -23.63 4.31 -13.58
CA GLU A 200 -24.94 4.23 -14.19
C GLU A 200 -25.55 2.85 -13.94
N LEU A 201 -26.80 2.80 -13.51
CA LEU A 201 -27.53 1.53 -13.38
C LEU A 201 -28.12 1.12 -14.73
N THR A 202 -27.78 -0.08 -15.17
CA THR A 202 -28.36 -0.69 -16.37
C THR A 202 -29.38 -1.76 -16.01
N HIS A 203 -30.49 -1.77 -16.75
CA HIS A 203 -31.52 -2.80 -16.65
C HIS A 203 -31.53 -3.72 -17.88
N SER A 204 -30.66 -3.47 -18.83
CA SER A 204 -30.51 -4.28 -20.04
C SER A 204 -29.25 -5.15 -19.94
N PRO A 205 -29.26 -6.35 -20.52
CA PRO A 205 -28.04 -7.16 -20.62
C PRO A 205 -26.95 -6.37 -21.34
N VAL A 206 -25.77 -6.31 -20.78
CA VAL A 206 -24.57 -5.69 -21.36
C VAL A 206 -23.58 -6.82 -21.64
N ALA A 207 -23.04 -6.84 -22.85
CA ALA A 207 -21.99 -7.79 -23.20
C ALA A 207 -20.69 -7.41 -22.52
N THR A 208 -20.00 -8.40 -21.97
CA THR A 208 -18.69 -8.26 -21.34
C THR A 208 -17.62 -8.87 -22.24
N GLN A 209 -16.46 -8.26 -22.28
CA GLN A 209 -15.26 -8.74 -22.99
C GLN A 209 -14.49 -9.75 -22.13
N ALA A 210 -14.57 -9.61 -20.83
CA ALA A 210 -14.00 -10.53 -19.84
C ALA A 210 -14.78 -10.47 -18.55
N GLU A 211 -14.77 -11.57 -17.79
CA GLU A 211 -15.43 -11.66 -16.48
C GLU A 211 -14.45 -12.18 -15.43
N PHE A 212 -14.43 -11.54 -14.28
CA PHE A 212 -13.57 -11.86 -13.15
C PHE A 212 -14.41 -12.46 -12.02
N SER A 213 -14.19 -13.76 -11.75
CA SER A 213 -14.87 -14.56 -10.71
C SER A 213 -16.39 -14.40 -10.71
N ASP A 214 -17.01 -14.26 -11.89
CA ASP A 214 -18.44 -14.01 -12.07
C ASP A 214 -18.96 -12.78 -11.28
N ALA A 215 -18.06 -11.92 -10.84
CA ALA A 215 -18.39 -10.77 -10.00
C ALA A 215 -18.25 -9.43 -10.72
N ILE A 216 -17.25 -9.28 -11.57
CA ILE A 216 -16.95 -8.06 -12.32
C ILE A 216 -16.81 -8.40 -13.80
N GLY A 217 -17.56 -7.71 -14.65
CA GLY A 217 -17.41 -7.77 -16.09
C GLY A 217 -16.62 -6.57 -16.63
N LEU A 218 -15.67 -6.80 -17.52
CA LEU A 218 -15.07 -5.75 -18.35
C LEU A 218 -15.95 -5.54 -19.57
N VAL A 219 -16.47 -4.35 -19.75
CA VAL A 219 -17.32 -3.96 -20.89
C VAL A 219 -16.46 -3.28 -21.97
N GLU A 220 -15.61 -2.35 -21.57
CA GLU A 220 -14.75 -1.59 -22.49
C GLU A 220 -13.43 -1.22 -21.79
N ALA A 221 -12.35 -1.22 -22.55
CA ALA A 221 -11.08 -0.60 -22.17
C ALA A 221 -10.61 0.32 -23.32
N LYS A 222 -10.07 1.49 -22.97
CA LYS A 222 -9.63 2.48 -23.94
C LYS A 222 -8.40 3.22 -23.43
N VAL A 223 -7.45 3.44 -24.36
CA VAL A 223 -6.23 4.19 -24.13
C VAL A 223 -6.23 5.46 -24.99
N VAL A 224 -5.91 6.60 -24.39
CA VAL A 224 -5.73 7.87 -25.10
C VAL A 224 -4.37 8.44 -24.76
N HIS A 225 -3.53 8.66 -25.78
CA HIS A 225 -2.24 9.33 -25.62
C HIS A 225 -2.47 10.84 -25.46
N LEU A 226 -1.96 11.43 -24.39
CA LEU A 226 -2.12 12.86 -24.07
C LEU A 226 -0.91 13.72 -24.46
N GLY A 227 0.21 13.08 -24.77
CA GLY A 227 1.47 13.74 -25.13
C GLY A 227 2.62 13.22 -24.27
N ALA A 228 3.86 13.39 -24.74
CA ALA A 228 5.07 12.85 -24.11
C ALA A 228 4.88 11.38 -23.68
N ARG A 229 4.87 11.09 -22.39
CA ARG A 229 4.66 9.75 -21.82
C ARG A 229 3.38 9.67 -20.98
N ARG A 230 2.48 10.62 -21.14
CA ARG A 230 1.22 10.70 -20.40
C ARG A 230 0.08 10.08 -21.20
N TYR A 231 -0.68 9.22 -20.57
CA TYR A 231 -1.78 8.46 -21.14
C TYR A 231 -3.00 8.55 -20.22
N ARG A 232 -4.18 8.56 -20.83
CA ARG A 232 -5.44 8.40 -20.13
C ARG A 232 -5.97 7.02 -20.41
N LEU A 233 -6.23 6.27 -19.34
CA LEU A 233 -6.84 4.95 -19.36
C LEU A 233 -8.30 5.09 -18.93
N GLN A 234 -9.20 4.44 -19.64
CA GLN A 234 -10.62 4.41 -19.31
C GLN A 234 -11.07 2.95 -19.35
N TYR A 235 -11.74 2.53 -18.31
CA TYR A 235 -12.38 1.22 -18.20
C TYR A 235 -13.86 1.38 -17.90
N VAL A 236 -14.69 0.52 -18.48
CA VAL A 236 -16.08 0.39 -18.14
C VAL A 236 -16.29 -0.99 -17.55
N TRP A 237 -16.64 -1.02 -16.29
CA TRP A 237 -16.90 -2.22 -15.53
C TRP A 237 -18.40 -2.44 -15.34
N LEU A 238 -18.82 -3.70 -15.27
CA LEU A 238 -20.17 -4.10 -14.90
C LEU A 238 -20.10 -4.90 -13.59
N ALA A 239 -20.82 -4.46 -12.58
CA ALA A 239 -21.01 -5.24 -11.37
C ALA A 239 -22.01 -6.38 -11.64
N LEU A 240 -21.55 -7.65 -11.61
CA LEU A 240 -22.34 -8.81 -11.95
C LEU A 240 -23.05 -9.39 -10.72
N ASP A 241 -22.38 -9.46 -9.57
CA ASP A 241 -22.90 -10.09 -8.35
C ASP A 241 -22.71 -9.23 -7.11
N GLY A 242 -23.61 -9.41 -6.15
CA GLY A 242 -23.57 -8.78 -4.82
C GLY A 242 -22.45 -9.26 -3.90
N ILE A 243 -21.59 -10.19 -4.32
CA ILE A 243 -20.41 -10.63 -3.55
C ILE A 243 -19.43 -9.48 -3.32
N LEU A 244 -19.39 -8.52 -4.21
CA LEU A 244 -18.56 -7.32 -4.13
C LEU A 244 -18.83 -6.51 -2.87
N GLN A 245 -20.05 -6.51 -2.37
CA GLN A 245 -20.40 -5.77 -1.15
C GLN A 245 -19.74 -6.31 0.12
N ARG A 246 -19.15 -7.50 0.06
CA ARG A 246 -18.55 -8.18 1.22
C ARG A 246 -17.04 -8.13 1.23
N LYS A 247 -16.41 -7.79 0.12
CA LYS A 247 -14.95 -7.88 -0.06
C LYS A 247 -14.45 -6.71 -0.90
N ALA A 248 -13.54 -5.93 -0.34
CA ALA A 248 -12.87 -4.90 -1.12
C ALA A 248 -11.93 -5.55 -2.12
N LEU A 249 -12.14 -5.25 -3.39
CA LEU A 249 -11.29 -5.67 -4.50
C LEU A 249 -10.62 -4.45 -5.11
N PHE A 250 -9.51 -4.66 -5.80
CA PHE A 250 -8.83 -3.59 -6.52
C PHE A 250 -8.29 -4.10 -7.85
N ALA A 251 -8.29 -3.22 -8.84
CA ALA A 251 -7.74 -3.50 -10.14
C ALA A 251 -6.32 -2.96 -10.27
N VAL A 252 -5.52 -3.70 -11.02
CA VAL A 252 -4.17 -3.31 -11.41
C VAL A 252 -4.03 -3.46 -12.91
N THR A 253 -3.62 -2.39 -13.58
CA THR A 253 -3.17 -2.44 -14.97
C THR A 253 -1.65 -2.48 -14.99
N GLN A 254 -1.07 -3.22 -15.92
CA GLN A 254 0.39 -3.29 -16.11
C GLN A 254 0.77 -3.49 -17.58
N LEU A 255 2.00 -3.18 -17.92
CA LEU A 255 2.57 -3.44 -19.25
C LEU A 255 3.20 -4.84 -19.26
N ASP A 256 2.88 -5.63 -20.30
CA ASP A 256 3.48 -6.95 -20.47
C ASP A 256 5.00 -6.85 -20.69
N GLY A 257 5.74 -7.73 -19.97
CA GLY A 257 7.20 -7.77 -20.03
C GLY A 257 7.93 -6.59 -19.39
N VAL A 258 7.21 -5.66 -18.74
CA VAL A 258 7.81 -4.55 -18.00
C VAL A 258 7.62 -4.74 -16.51
N GLU A 259 8.69 -5.14 -15.84
CA GLU A 259 8.69 -5.36 -14.40
C GLU A 259 8.36 -4.05 -13.66
N TYR A 260 7.53 -4.14 -12.63
CA TYR A 260 7.13 -3.01 -11.78
C TYR A 260 6.48 -1.83 -12.55
N SER A 261 5.68 -2.14 -13.58
CA SER A 261 4.84 -1.16 -14.30
C SER A 261 3.39 -1.10 -13.80
N ARG A 262 3.12 -1.62 -12.61
CA ARG A 262 1.77 -1.75 -12.07
C ARG A 262 1.15 -0.39 -11.78
N MET A 263 -0.02 -0.17 -12.35
CA MET A 263 -0.83 1.03 -12.22
C MET A 263 -2.07 0.68 -11.38
N LEU A 264 -2.11 1.14 -10.15
CA LEU A 264 -3.24 0.92 -9.25
C LEU A 264 -4.42 1.79 -9.69
N HIS A 265 -5.61 1.20 -9.79
CA HIS A 265 -6.82 1.90 -10.19
C HIS A 265 -7.45 2.65 -9.01
N LEU A 266 -6.98 3.86 -8.74
CA LEU A 266 -7.46 4.69 -7.63
C LEU A 266 -8.95 5.01 -7.66
N PRO A 267 -9.59 5.31 -8.83
CA PRO A 267 -11.02 5.64 -8.85
C PRO A 267 -11.89 4.55 -8.24
N THR A 268 -11.61 3.29 -8.55
CA THR A 268 -12.39 2.14 -8.06
C THR A 268 -11.96 1.63 -6.68
N ILE A 269 -10.85 2.12 -6.13
CA ILE A 269 -10.39 1.75 -4.80
C ILE A 269 -10.72 2.82 -3.76
N ALA A 270 -10.55 4.09 -4.10
CA ALA A 270 -10.70 5.20 -3.15
C ALA A 270 -12.02 5.96 -3.32
N THR A 271 -12.36 6.34 -4.56
CA THR A 271 -13.53 7.17 -4.83
C THR A 271 -14.84 6.38 -4.80
N HIS A 272 -14.84 5.18 -5.40
CA HIS A 272 -16.01 4.29 -5.46
C HIS A 272 -15.58 2.83 -5.28
N PRO A 273 -15.27 2.43 -4.04
CA PRO A 273 -14.77 1.07 -3.76
C PRO A 273 -15.79 0.00 -4.15
N THR A 274 -15.33 -1.16 -4.55
CA THR A 274 -16.16 -2.29 -5.01
C THR A 274 -17.23 -2.71 -3.99
N THR A 275 -16.99 -2.46 -2.71
CA THR A 275 -17.96 -2.72 -1.64
C THR A 275 -19.21 -1.83 -1.71
N ALA A 276 -19.16 -0.73 -2.47
CA ALA A 276 -20.30 0.15 -2.74
C ALA A 276 -21.01 -0.18 -4.06
N TRP A 277 -20.46 -1.09 -4.88
CA TRP A 277 -21.04 -1.42 -6.18
C TRP A 277 -22.34 -2.21 -6.05
N MET A 278 -23.31 -1.91 -6.91
CA MET A 278 -24.58 -2.60 -6.95
C MET A 278 -24.66 -3.51 -8.18
N PRO A 279 -25.25 -4.72 -8.08
CA PRO A 279 -25.48 -5.57 -9.26
C PRO A 279 -26.20 -4.80 -10.38
N GLY A 280 -25.67 -4.89 -11.61
CA GLY A 280 -26.17 -4.16 -12.77
C GLY A 280 -25.67 -2.71 -12.87
N GLU A 281 -24.79 -2.27 -11.98
CA GLU A 281 -24.14 -0.97 -12.07
C GLU A 281 -23.00 -1.02 -13.11
N LEU A 282 -22.99 -0.04 -14.01
CA LEU A 282 -21.87 0.26 -14.89
C LEU A 282 -21.00 1.32 -14.23
N ILE A 283 -19.73 1.01 -14.06
CA ILE A 283 -18.75 1.89 -13.44
C ILE A 283 -17.72 2.28 -14.50
N THR A 284 -17.74 3.53 -14.91
CA THR A 284 -16.73 4.08 -15.82
C THR A 284 -15.67 4.77 -15.00
N GLU A 285 -14.48 4.17 -14.93
CA GLU A 285 -13.32 4.80 -14.34
C GLU A 285 -12.42 5.41 -15.39
N THR A 286 -11.81 6.54 -15.07
CA THR A 286 -10.84 7.23 -15.90
C THR A 286 -9.69 7.68 -15.03
N PHE A 287 -8.48 7.32 -15.41
CA PHE A 287 -7.28 7.77 -14.71
C PHE A 287 -6.15 8.05 -15.70
N GLU A 288 -5.26 8.94 -15.30
CA GLU A 288 -4.07 9.27 -16.07
C GLU A 288 -2.83 8.64 -15.45
N VAL A 289 -1.91 8.27 -16.30
CA VAL A 289 -0.61 7.73 -15.91
C VAL A 289 0.48 8.46 -16.68
N GLU A 290 1.59 8.67 -16.02
CA GLU A 290 2.83 9.12 -16.64
C GLU A 290 3.84 7.98 -16.58
N LEU A 291 4.22 7.47 -17.75
CA LEU A 291 5.16 6.36 -17.80
C LEU A 291 6.58 6.84 -17.54
N PRO A 292 7.31 6.15 -16.66
CA PRO A 292 8.69 6.49 -16.33
C PRO A 292 9.63 6.50 -17.52
N HIS A 293 10.66 7.33 -17.43
CA HIS A 293 11.65 7.49 -18.51
C HIS A 293 12.50 6.25 -18.77
N ASP A 294 12.64 5.37 -17.80
CA ASP A 294 13.39 4.11 -17.89
C ASP A 294 12.63 3.00 -18.64
N ILE A 295 11.34 3.17 -18.92
CA ILE A 295 10.61 2.27 -19.82
C ILE A 295 11.06 2.53 -21.25
N ALA A 296 11.60 1.51 -21.91
CA ALA A 296 12.09 1.64 -23.29
C ALA A 296 10.94 2.03 -24.25
N PRO A 297 11.21 2.81 -25.30
CA PRO A 297 10.24 3.02 -26.38
C PRO A 297 9.86 1.71 -27.04
N GLY A 298 8.58 1.53 -27.36
CA GLY A 298 8.07 0.30 -27.97
C GLY A 298 6.56 0.17 -27.83
N THR A 299 6.01 -0.84 -28.45
CA THR A 299 4.60 -1.20 -28.31
C THR A 299 4.47 -2.26 -27.21
N TYR A 300 3.68 -2.01 -26.21
CA TYR A 300 3.43 -2.89 -25.08
C TYR A 300 1.97 -3.31 -25.06
N MET A 301 1.72 -4.54 -24.62
CA MET A 301 0.38 -5.01 -24.33
C MET A 301 -0.03 -4.48 -22.95
N LEU A 302 -1.19 -3.86 -22.88
CA LEU A 302 -1.80 -3.41 -21.63
C LEU A 302 -2.63 -4.54 -21.05
N MET A 303 -2.37 -4.90 -19.81
CA MET A 303 -3.01 -6.02 -19.13
C MET A 303 -3.69 -5.53 -17.87
N VAL A 304 -4.87 -6.05 -17.57
CA VAL A 304 -5.61 -5.74 -16.34
C VAL A 304 -5.96 -7.01 -15.58
N GLY A 305 -5.84 -6.94 -14.26
CA GLY A 305 -6.28 -7.99 -13.33
C GLY A 305 -6.97 -7.40 -12.11
N TRP A 306 -7.83 -8.21 -11.49
CA TRP A 306 -8.49 -7.91 -10.24
C TRP A 306 -7.95 -8.79 -9.12
N TYR A 307 -7.81 -8.20 -7.95
CA TYR A 307 -7.19 -8.82 -6.79
C TYR A 307 -8.02 -8.59 -5.53
N ASP A 308 -7.95 -9.55 -4.64
CA ASP A 308 -8.26 -9.31 -3.24
C ASP A 308 -6.97 -9.21 -2.42
N SER A 309 -7.08 -9.16 -1.09
CA SER A 309 -5.92 -9.09 -0.19
C SER A 309 -5.04 -10.35 -0.20
N THR A 310 -5.46 -11.44 -0.85
CA THR A 310 -4.81 -12.75 -0.75
C THR A 310 -4.44 -13.37 -2.10
N GLU A 311 -5.22 -13.08 -3.16
CA GLU A 311 -5.07 -13.74 -4.46
C GLU A 311 -5.60 -12.88 -5.62
N SER A 312 -5.20 -13.23 -6.84
CA SER A 312 -5.83 -12.73 -8.06
C SER A 312 -7.18 -13.38 -8.28
N LEU A 313 -8.13 -12.64 -8.83
CA LEU A 313 -9.43 -13.20 -9.21
C LEU A 313 -9.26 -14.03 -10.48
N ALA A 314 -9.80 -15.24 -10.47
CA ALA A 314 -9.93 -16.03 -11.69
C ALA A 314 -10.78 -15.29 -12.72
N TYR A 315 -10.44 -15.42 -14.00
CA TYR A 315 -11.17 -14.75 -15.05
C TYR A 315 -11.44 -15.66 -16.26
N ALA A 316 -12.50 -15.33 -17.00
CA ALA A 316 -12.85 -15.91 -18.26
C ALA A 316 -12.94 -14.81 -19.33
N THR A 317 -12.47 -15.09 -20.54
CA THR A 317 -12.55 -14.18 -21.68
C THR A 317 -12.57 -14.96 -22.99
N ASP A 318 -13.43 -14.51 -23.90
CA ASP A 318 -13.53 -15.03 -25.26
C ASP A 318 -12.89 -14.10 -26.29
N GLU A 319 -12.71 -12.80 -25.97
CA GLU A 319 -12.26 -11.76 -26.90
C GLU A 319 -10.79 -11.39 -26.75
N HIS A 320 -10.22 -11.55 -25.54
CA HIS A 320 -8.87 -11.11 -25.22
C HIS A 320 -7.93 -12.26 -24.88
N SER A 321 -6.65 -12.06 -25.15
CA SER A 321 -5.62 -13.03 -24.78
C SER A 321 -5.43 -13.08 -23.28
N ARG A 322 -5.27 -14.30 -22.74
CA ARG A 322 -4.84 -14.51 -21.36
C ARG A 322 -3.34 -14.34 -21.23
N VAL A 323 -2.91 -13.58 -20.24
CA VAL A 323 -1.49 -13.39 -19.91
C VAL A 323 -1.30 -13.59 -18.41
N GLY A 324 -0.97 -14.81 -18.00
CA GLY A 324 -0.91 -15.18 -16.57
C GLY A 324 -2.26 -14.98 -15.90
N ASP A 325 -2.29 -14.19 -14.85
CA ASP A 325 -3.50 -13.84 -14.06
C ASP A 325 -4.19 -12.56 -14.57
N ASN A 326 -3.81 -12.06 -15.74
CA ASN A 326 -4.34 -10.83 -16.30
C ASN A 326 -4.92 -11.04 -17.71
N VAL A 327 -5.82 -10.15 -18.07
CA VAL A 327 -6.43 -10.06 -19.39
C VAL A 327 -5.71 -8.97 -20.19
N ALA A 328 -5.26 -9.29 -21.40
CA ALA A 328 -4.76 -8.30 -22.35
C ALA A 328 -5.94 -7.51 -22.92
N VAL A 329 -5.94 -6.20 -22.75
CA VAL A 329 -7.11 -5.37 -23.12
C VAL A 329 -6.85 -4.40 -24.24
N GLU A 330 -5.62 -3.90 -24.40
CA GLU A 330 -5.28 -2.89 -25.41
C GLU A 330 -3.76 -2.89 -25.64
N THR A 331 -3.31 -2.19 -26.67
CA THR A 331 -1.89 -1.91 -26.91
C THR A 331 -1.56 -0.46 -26.61
N LEU A 332 -0.36 -0.22 -26.07
CA LEU A 332 0.13 1.09 -25.73
C LEU A 332 1.49 1.31 -26.39
N ASP A 333 1.59 2.38 -27.18
CA ASP A 333 2.84 2.78 -27.84
C ASP A 333 3.59 3.78 -26.97
N VAL A 334 4.70 3.34 -26.37
CA VAL A 334 5.62 4.21 -25.62
C VAL A 334 6.56 4.90 -26.61
N LEU A 335 6.44 6.21 -26.71
CA LEU A 335 7.24 7.01 -27.62
C LEU A 335 8.64 7.30 -27.05
N ALA A 336 9.63 7.43 -27.96
CA ALA A 336 10.93 7.97 -27.59
C ALA A 336 10.77 9.44 -27.16
N LEU A 337 11.50 9.84 -26.11
CA LEU A 337 11.57 11.25 -25.74
C LEU A 337 12.23 12.03 -26.88
N SER A 338 11.63 13.13 -27.30
CA SER A 338 12.29 14.07 -28.20
C SER A 338 13.51 14.64 -27.47
N GLN A 339 14.69 14.61 -28.10
CA GLN A 339 15.89 15.24 -27.55
C GLN A 339 15.65 16.75 -27.45
N GLY A 340 15.12 17.23 -26.35
CA GLY A 340 14.84 18.67 -26.19
C GLY A 340 13.85 19.06 -25.08
N GLU A 341 13.29 18.10 -24.35
CA GLU A 341 12.45 18.37 -23.14
C GLU A 341 13.22 18.07 -21.86
#